data_766ec7846f93eab862c4d36b512a9e6b
#
_entry.id   766ec7846f93eab862c4d36b512a9e6b
#
_cell.length_a   1.000
_cell.length_b   1.000
_cell.length_c   1.000
_cell.angle_alpha   90.00
_cell.angle_beta   90.00
_cell.angle_gamma   90.00
#
_symmetry.space_group_name_H-M   'P 1'
#
loop_
_entity.id
_entity.type
_entity.pdbx_description
1 polymer ?
#
loop_
_entity_poly.entity_id
_entity_poly.type
_entity_poly.pdbx_seq_one_letter_code
_entity_poly.pdbx_strand_id
1 'polypeptide(L)'
;MVRRFRGESHHKVDTKGRVSIPASFRRVLESSDPNWTPGDAPELVIVYGDHRRNYLECYTMEAIEEVDKKIDALPRGSMERKMLQRLFHGQSYPTNVDETGRLVLPAKLRQKIDLEGEAFFIAAGDTFQVWKPETYEAEELAKTEEWLDELPEDFDPLVFLDGAKGE
;
A
#
# COMPACT_ATOMS: atom_id res chain seq x y z
N MET A 1 14.82 -12.57 -1.31
CA MET A 1 14.55 -11.61 -2.40
C MET A 1 13.17 -11.00 -2.21
N VAL A 2 13.10 -9.68 -2.14
CA VAL A 2 11.84 -8.99 -1.99
C VAL A 2 11.07 -9.03 -3.30
N ARG A 3 9.85 -9.53 -3.26
CA ARG A 3 8.97 -9.51 -4.43
C ARG A 3 8.24 -8.18 -4.51
N ARG A 4 7.97 -7.76 -5.73
CA ARG A 4 7.21 -6.54 -5.99
C ARG A 4 5.78 -6.90 -6.37
N PHE A 5 4.83 -6.08 -5.94
CA PHE A 5 3.47 -6.12 -6.46
C PHE A 5 3.48 -5.58 -7.89
N ARG A 6 2.58 -6.06 -8.72
CA ARG A 6 2.42 -5.57 -10.10
C ARG A 6 0.94 -5.58 -10.46
N GLY A 7 0.50 -4.54 -11.14
CA GLY A 7 -0.83 -4.47 -11.70
C GLY A 7 -1.78 -3.56 -10.93
N GLU A 8 -2.95 -3.41 -11.51
CA GLU A 8 -4.06 -2.64 -10.95
C GLU A 8 -5.37 -3.33 -11.30
N SER A 9 -6.38 -3.17 -10.44
CA SER A 9 -7.68 -3.80 -10.67
C SER A 9 -8.77 -3.21 -9.80
N HIS A 10 -10.02 -3.39 -10.24
CA HIS A 10 -11.22 -2.97 -9.52
C HIS A 10 -11.89 -4.19 -8.89
N HIS A 11 -12.35 -4.05 -7.66
CA HIS A 11 -13.01 -5.12 -6.93
C HIS A 11 -14.20 -4.60 -6.16
N LYS A 12 -15.25 -5.41 -6.06
CA LYS A 12 -16.43 -5.05 -5.29
C LYS A 12 -16.13 -5.18 -3.80
N VAL A 13 -16.66 -4.25 -3.02
CA VAL A 13 -16.60 -4.27 -1.55
C VAL A 13 -18.02 -4.48 -1.05
N ASP A 14 -18.22 -5.52 -0.24
CA ASP A 14 -19.56 -5.78 0.32
C ASP A 14 -19.84 -4.90 1.54
N THR A 15 -21.06 -4.97 2.07
CA THR A 15 -21.48 -4.13 3.19
C THR A 15 -20.70 -4.40 4.49
N LYS A 16 -20.05 -5.55 4.58
CA LYS A 16 -19.21 -5.90 5.75
C LYS A 16 -17.74 -5.52 5.53
N GLY A 17 -17.41 -4.92 4.39
CA GLY A 17 -16.05 -4.52 4.09
C GLY A 17 -15.18 -5.61 3.50
N ARG A 18 -15.76 -6.74 3.07
CA ARG A 18 -15.00 -7.82 2.46
C ARG A 18 -14.73 -7.50 1.00
N VAL A 19 -13.49 -7.69 0.59
CA VAL A 19 -13.05 -7.43 -0.78
C VAL A 19 -12.02 -8.49 -1.18
N SER A 20 -12.17 -9.07 -2.37
CA SER A 20 -11.17 -10.00 -2.91
C SER A 20 -9.97 -9.22 -3.41
N ILE A 21 -8.77 -9.74 -3.16
CA ILE A 21 -7.55 -9.14 -3.69
C ILE A 21 -7.05 -9.98 -4.87
N PRO A 22 -6.24 -9.39 -5.76
CA PRO A 22 -5.65 -10.17 -6.86
C PRO A 22 -4.84 -11.35 -6.33
N ALA A 23 -4.96 -12.50 -6.99
CA ALA A 23 -4.22 -13.69 -6.59
C ALA A 23 -2.71 -13.47 -6.60
N SER A 24 -2.21 -12.65 -7.53
CA SER A 24 -0.79 -12.29 -7.58
C SER A 24 -0.36 -11.49 -6.35
N PHE A 25 -1.23 -10.63 -5.82
CA PHE A 25 -0.95 -9.86 -4.59
C PHE A 25 -0.87 -10.82 -3.39
N ARG A 26 -1.78 -11.78 -3.31
CA ARG A 26 -1.75 -12.79 -2.24
C ARG A 26 -0.43 -13.55 -2.24
N ARG A 27 0.06 -13.94 -3.42
CA ARG A 27 1.35 -14.65 -3.54
C ARG A 27 2.52 -13.82 -3.03
N VAL A 28 2.52 -12.50 -3.27
CA VAL A 28 3.55 -11.61 -2.74
C VAL A 28 3.46 -11.55 -1.21
N LEU A 29 2.25 -11.43 -0.67
CA LEU A 29 2.05 -11.42 0.78
C LEU A 29 2.57 -12.71 1.43
N GLU A 30 2.28 -13.86 0.83
CA GLU A 30 2.74 -15.17 1.32
C GLU A 30 4.26 -15.26 1.31
N SER A 31 4.89 -14.91 0.20
CA SER A 31 6.35 -15.02 0.06
C SER A 31 7.12 -13.97 0.87
N SER A 32 6.47 -12.90 1.27
CA SER A 32 7.07 -11.82 2.06
C SER A 32 6.63 -11.84 3.53
N ASP A 33 6.08 -12.95 3.97
CA ASP A 33 5.69 -13.19 5.37
C ASP A 33 6.60 -14.29 5.93
N PRO A 34 7.58 -13.94 6.79
CA PRO A 34 8.54 -14.92 7.31
C PRO A 34 7.90 -16.05 8.13
N ASN A 35 6.70 -15.81 8.64
CA ASN A 35 6.00 -16.79 9.49
C ASN A 35 4.95 -17.58 8.72
N TRP A 36 4.79 -17.33 7.45
CA TRP A 36 3.78 -18.02 6.65
C TRP A 36 4.27 -19.41 6.23
N THR A 37 3.35 -20.38 6.37
CA THR A 37 3.54 -21.73 5.82
C THR A 37 2.31 -22.09 5.00
N PRO A 38 2.42 -23.02 4.03
CA PRO A 38 1.27 -23.43 3.22
C PRO A 38 0.07 -23.81 4.09
N GLY A 39 -1.10 -23.26 3.75
CA GLY A 39 -2.33 -23.44 4.51
C GLY A 39 -2.65 -22.30 5.46
N ASP A 40 -1.67 -21.46 5.78
CA ASP A 40 -1.90 -20.28 6.64
C ASP A 40 -2.43 -19.09 5.82
N ALA A 41 -3.12 -18.20 6.52
CA ALA A 41 -3.53 -16.91 5.96
C ALA A 41 -2.32 -15.96 6.00
N PRO A 42 -1.89 -15.38 4.87
CA PRO A 42 -0.78 -14.41 4.91
C PRO A 42 -1.22 -13.13 5.61
N GLU A 43 -0.30 -12.52 6.36
CA GLU A 43 -0.55 -11.30 7.10
C GLU A 43 -0.09 -10.07 6.34
N LEU A 44 -0.67 -8.93 6.66
CA LEU A 44 -0.28 -7.63 6.13
C LEU A 44 -0.61 -6.56 7.16
N VAL A 45 -0.05 -5.37 6.96
CA VAL A 45 -0.35 -4.21 7.81
C VAL A 45 -0.83 -3.07 6.93
N ILE A 46 -1.98 -2.51 7.26
CA ILE A 46 -2.59 -1.39 6.53
C ILE A 46 -2.31 -0.11 7.30
N VAL A 47 -1.59 0.82 6.67
CA VAL A 47 -1.26 2.12 7.24
C VAL A 47 -2.25 3.15 6.70
N TYR A 48 -2.86 3.92 7.59
CA TYR A 48 -3.97 4.81 7.22
C TYR A 48 -3.91 6.20 7.84
N GLY A 49 -2.88 6.52 8.62
CA GLY A 49 -2.89 7.69 9.51
C GLY A 49 -2.56 9.05 8.89
N ASP A 50 -1.92 9.09 7.73
CA ASP A 50 -1.54 10.37 7.12
C ASP A 50 -2.78 11.04 6.53
N HIS A 51 -3.24 12.13 7.16
CA HIS A 51 -4.46 12.83 6.74
C HIS A 51 -4.37 13.46 5.34
N ARG A 52 -3.16 13.62 4.82
CA ARG A 52 -2.96 14.17 3.46
C ARG A 52 -3.18 13.10 2.37
N ARG A 53 -3.26 11.84 2.76
CA ARG A 53 -3.38 10.71 1.83
C ARG A 53 -4.82 10.21 1.80
N ASN A 54 -5.35 10.05 0.61
CA ASN A 54 -6.71 9.56 0.40
C ASN A 54 -6.72 8.10 -0.04
N TYR A 55 -5.77 7.31 0.47
CA TYR A 55 -5.66 5.89 0.18
C TYR A 55 -5.14 5.14 1.40
N LEU A 56 -5.34 3.83 1.37
CA LEU A 56 -4.77 2.92 2.36
C LEU A 56 -3.51 2.32 1.75
N GLU A 57 -2.43 2.26 2.52
CA GLU A 57 -1.20 1.65 2.06
C GLU A 57 -1.00 0.31 2.76
N CYS A 58 -0.89 -0.76 1.98
CA CYS A 58 -0.82 -2.12 2.49
C CYS A 58 0.61 -2.65 2.37
N TYR A 59 1.20 -2.97 3.51
CA TYR A 59 2.58 -3.44 3.63
C TYR A 59 2.62 -4.93 3.83
N THR A 60 3.56 -5.62 3.18
CA THR A 60 3.90 -7.00 3.54
C THR A 60 4.54 -7.00 4.92
N MET A 61 4.59 -8.15 5.57
CA MET A 61 5.24 -8.26 6.88
C MET A 61 6.72 -7.91 6.78
N GLU A 62 7.39 -8.32 5.71
CA GLU A 62 8.80 -7.98 5.47
C GLU A 62 8.99 -6.46 5.30
N ALA A 63 8.13 -5.82 4.52
CA ALA A 63 8.23 -4.37 4.26
C ALA A 63 7.98 -3.55 5.53
N ILE A 64 6.98 -3.92 6.33
CA ILE A 64 6.69 -3.18 7.57
C ILE A 64 7.77 -3.38 8.62
N GLU A 65 8.36 -4.56 8.70
CA GLU A 65 9.48 -4.82 9.61
C GLU A 65 10.69 -3.96 9.27
N GLU A 66 10.94 -3.74 7.99
CA GLU A 66 12.01 -2.86 7.52
C GLU A 66 11.77 -1.42 7.98
N VAL A 67 10.54 -0.93 7.86
CA VAL A 67 10.15 0.39 8.37
C VAL A 67 10.33 0.45 9.89
N ASP A 68 9.87 -0.56 10.60
CA ASP A 68 9.97 -0.63 12.06
C ASP A 68 11.44 -0.53 12.53
N LYS A 69 12.34 -1.24 11.88
CA LYS A 69 13.77 -1.20 12.20
C LYS A 69 14.35 0.20 12.02
N LYS A 70 13.97 0.87 10.94
CA LYS A 70 14.44 2.23 10.67
C LYS A 70 13.91 3.22 11.68
N ILE A 71 12.65 3.08 12.10
CA ILE A 71 12.07 3.93 13.14
C ILE A 71 12.79 3.71 14.47
N ASP A 72 13.04 2.45 14.82
CA ASP A 72 13.72 2.09 16.07
C ASP A 72 15.15 2.62 16.14
N ALA A 73 15.78 2.85 15.00
CA ALA A 73 17.14 3.39 14.93
C ALA A 73 17.19 4.90 15.18
N LEU A 74 16.05 5.58 15.17
CA LEU A 74 16.01 7.02 15.47
C LEU A 74 16.12 7.28 16.97
N PRO A 75 16.68 8.44 17.39
CA PRO A 75 16.77 8.79 18.81
C PRO A 75 15.38 8.80 19.47
N ARG A 76 15.25 8.21 20.65
CA ARG A 76 13.96 8.05 21.35
C ARG A 76 13.21 9.36 21.56
N GLY A 77 13.92 10.43 21.80
CA GLY A 77 13.29 11.73 22.07
C GLY A 77 13.04 12.58 20.83
N SER A 78 13.41 12.11 19.65
CA SER A 78 13.28 12.92 18.43
C SER A 78 11.83 13.06 17.99
N MET A 79 11.51 14.21 17.39
CA MET A 79 10.20 14.48 16.83
C MET A 79 9.90 13.53 15.66
N GLU A 80 10.92 13.25 14.87
CA GLU A 80 10.81 12.35 13.71
C GLU A 80 10.35 10.95 14.15
N ARG A 81 10.96 10.43 15.23
CA ARG A 81 10.58 9.12 15.76
C ARG A 81 9.14 9.11 16.26
N LYS A 82 8.74 10.13 17.01
CA LYS A 82 7.38 10.25 17.52
C LYS A 82 6.35 10.30 16.41
N MET A 83 6.61 11.08 15.38
CA MET A 83 5.72 11.22 14.23
C MET A 83 5.58 9.89 13.49
N LEU A 84 6.70 9.22 13.21
CA LEU A 84 6.69 7.94 12.49
C LEU A 84 6.02 6.84 13.30
N GLN A 85 6.23 6.81 14.63
CA GLN A 85 5.54 5.86 15.49
C GLN A 85 4.03 6.07 15.47
N ARG A 86 3.57 7.32 15.46
CA ARG A 86 2.15 7.61 15.35
C ARG A 86 1.58 7.09 14.03
N LEU A 87 2.25 7.37 12.92
CA LEU A 87 1.76 7.01 11.59
C LEU A 87 1.86 5.50 11.31
N PHE A 88 2.95 4.87 11.70
CA PHE A 88 3.24 3.49 11.31
C PHE A 88 2.97 2.45 12.38
N HIS A 89 2.89 2.84 13.65
CA HIS A 89 2.55 1.93 14.74
C HIS A 89 1.15 2.21 15.28
N GLY A 90 0.87 3.47 15.62
CA GLY A 90 -0.41 3.85 16.21
C GLY A 90 -1.57 3.79 15.25
N GLN A 91 -1.37 4.23 14.01
CA GLN A 91 -2.40 4.29 13.00
C GLN A 91 -2.15 3.27 11.88
N SER A 92 -1.97 2.05 12.30
CA SER A 92 -1.83 0.90 11.42
C SER A 92 -2.77 -0.21 11.87
N TYR A 93 -3.16 -1.05 10.94
CA TYR A 93 -4.12 -2.13 11.17
C TYR A 93 -3.53 -3.45 10.68
N PRO A 94 -3.05 -4.30 11.60
CA PRO A 94 -2.59 -5.64 11.23
C PRO A 94 -3.81 -6.51 10.91
N THR A 95 -3.73 -7.24 9.82
CA THR A 95 -4.81 -8.12 9.39
C THR A 95 -4.24 -9.25 8.53
N ASN A 96 -5.11 -10.05 7.95
CA ASN A 96 -4.72 -11.15 7.07
C ASN A 96 -5.68 -11.28 5.91
N VAL A 97 -5.29 -12.06 4.92
CA VAL A 97 -6.15 -12.44 3.80
C VAL A 97 -6.70 -13.82 4.11
N ASP A 98 -8.02 -13.97 4.08
CA ASP A 98 -8.65 -15.25 4.44
C ASP A 98 -8.42 -16.33 3.38
N GLU A 99 -8.88 -17.54 3.66
CA GLU A 99 -8.68 -18.70 2.78
C GLU A 99 -9.35 -18.56 1.41
N THR A 100 -10.34 -17.65 1.31
CA THR A 100 -11.02 -17.39 0.03
C THR A 100 -10.42 -16.23 -0.73
N GLY A 101 -9.30 -15.67 -0.26
CA GLY A 101 -8.61 -14.56 -0.92
C GLY A 101 -9.20 -13.20 -0.63
N ARG A 102 -9.95 -13.06 0.47
CA ARG A 102 -10.60 -11.81 0.82
C ARG A 102 -9.93 -11.10 1.98
N LEU A 103 -9.92 -9.79 1.89
CA LEU A 103 -9.48 -8.87 2.92
C LEU A 103 -10.71 -8.20 3.51
N VAL A 104 -10.75 -7.99 4.82
CA VAL A 104 -11.82 -7.22 5.45
C VAL A 104 -11.28 -5.83 5.78
N LEU A 105 -11.94 -4.81 5.24
CA LEU A 105 -11.64 -3.41 5.53
C LEU A 105 -12.64 -2.91 6.57
N PRO A 106 -12.21 -2.64 7.82
CA PRO A 106 -13.12 -2.11 8.84
C PRO A 106 -13.75 -0.79 8.41
N ALA A 107 -14.90 -0.47 8.98
CA ALA A 107 -15.64 0.75 8.65
C ALA A 107 -14.78 2.01 8.78
N LYS A 108 -13.92 2.09 9.80
CA LYS A 108 -13.03 3.22 10.02
C LYS A 108 -12.10 3.47 8.82
N LEU A 109 -11.52 2.39 8.26
CA LEU A 109 -10.63 2.49 7.12
C LEU A 109 -11.39 2.85 5.85
N ARG A 110 -12.58 2.28 5.67
CA ARG A 110 -13.43 2.62 4.53
C ARG A 110 -13.86 4.09 4.57
N GLN A 111 -14.21 4.59 5.75
CA GLN A 111 -14.58 6.00 5.94
C GLN A 111 -13.40 6.93 5.65
N LYS A 112 -12.21 6.53 6.06
CA LYS A 112 -10.99 7.31 5.83
C LYS A 112 -10.81 7.67 4.36
N ILE A 113 -11.13 6.76 3.45
CA ILE A 113 -10.97 6.95 2.00
C ILE A 113 -12.30 7.09 1.27
N ASP A 114 -13.39 7.28 2.01
CA ASP A 114 -14.73 7.42 1.46
C ASP A 114 -15.11 6.26 0.53
N LEU A 115 -14.70 5.05 0.90
CA LEU A 115 -14.90 3.85 0.08
C LEU A 115 -16.32 3.34 0.24
N GLU A 116 -16.96 3.07 -0.90
CA GLU A 116 -18.31 2.50 -0.94
C GLU A 116 -18.27 1.12 -1.60
N GLY A 117 -19.00 0.92 -2.67
CA GLY A 117 -19.19 -0.40 -3.27
C GLY A 117 -18.05 -0.95 -4.10
N GLU A 118 -17.03 -0.17 -4.40
CA GLU A 118 -15.92 -0.60 -5.24
C GLU A 118 -14.60 -0.01 -4.78
N ALA A 119 -13.56 -0.84 -4.79
CA ALA A 119 -12.20 -0.44 -4.46
C ALA A 119 -11.29 -0.56 -5.67
N PHE A 120 -10.37 0.35 -5.82
CA PHE A 120 -9.31 0.29 -6.81
C PHE A 120 -8.00 -0.08 -6.13
N PHE A 121 -7.37 -1.16 -6.61
CA PHE A 121 -6.10 -1.67 -6.08
C PHE A 121 -5.00 -1.36 -7.09
N ILE A 122 -3.88 -0.81 -6.62
CA ILE A 122 -2.74 -0.56 -7.48
C ILE A 122 -1.43 -0.89 -6.75
N ALA A 123 -0.56 -1.58 -7.47
CA ALA A 123 0.77 -1.91 -6.96
C ALA A 123 1.64 -0.65 -6.82
N ALA A 124 2.47 -0.62 -5.79
CA ALA A 124 3.39 0.48 -5.49
C ALA A 124 4.73 -0.06 -5.00
N GLY A 125 5.31 -1.01 -5.75
CA GLY A 125 6.58 -1.63 -5.39
C GLY A 125 6.42 -2.75 -4.37
N ASP A 126 6.95 -2.55 -3.17
CA ASP A 126 6.83 -3.54 -2.08
C ASP A 126 5.58 -3.34 -1.23
N THR A 127 4.70 -2.42 -1.65
CA THR A 127 3.38 -2.18 -1.05
C THR A 127 2.32 -2.17 -2.15
N PHE A 128 1.05 -2.16 -1.76
CA PHE A 128 -0.02 -1.82 -2.68
C PHE A 128 -0.97 -0.84 -2.01
N GLN A 129 -1.73 -0.11 -2.82
CA GLN A 129 -2.65 0.93 -2.36
C GLN A 129 -4.08 0.53 -2.65
N VAL A 130 -4.97 0.96 -1.76
CA VAL A 130 -6.42 0.80 -1.94
C VAL A 130 -7.05 2.19 -1.97
N TRP A 131 -7.77 2.48 -3.04
CA TRP A 131 -8.38 3.78 -3.30
C TRP A 131 -9.86 3.65 -3.60
N LYS A 132 -10.59 4.72 -3.34
CA LYS A 132 -11.87 4.93 -4.00
C LYS A 132 -11.54 5.23 -5.48
N PRO A 133 -12.14 4.52 -6.45
CA PRO A 133 -11.74 4.69 -7.86
C PRO A 133 -11.77 6.13 -8.36
N GLU A 134 -12.83 6.88 -8.04
CA GLU A 134 -12.97 8.26 -8.48
C GLU A 134 -11.90 9.18 -7.90
N THR A 135 -11.51 8.94 -6.65
CA THR A 135 -10.45 9.72 -5.99
C THR A 135 -9.09 9.46 -6.66
N TYR A 136 -8.81 8.22 -6.98
CA TYR A 136 -7.58 7.87 -7.68
C TYR A 136 -7.49 8.59 -9.01
N GLU A 137 -8.55 8.55 -9.81
CA GLU A 137 -8.59 9.19 -11.12
C GLU A 137 -8.42 10.71 -11.02
N ALA A 138 -9.11 11.34 -10.09
CA ALA A 138 -9.10 12.80 -9.95
C ALA A 138 -7.81 13.35 -9.34
N GLU A 139 -7.23 12.64 -8.38
CA GLU A 139 -6.08 13.16 -7.62
C GLU A 139 -4.75 12.59 -8.06
N GLU A 140 -4.65 11.27 -8.21
CA GLU A 140 -3.35 10.64 -8.47
C GLU A 140 -3.07 10.46 -9.95
N LEU A 141 -3.99 9.87 -10.68
CA LEU A 141 -3.82 9.62 -12.11
C LEU A 141 -3.69 10.93 -12.88
N ALA A 142 -4.55 11.90 -12.59
CA ALA A 142 -4.52 13.20 -13.25
C ALA A 142 -3.19 13.91 -13.05
N LYS A 143 -2.63 13.87 -11.84
CA LYS A 143 -1.33 14.48 -11.55
C LYS A 143 -0.19 13.77 -12.29
N THR A 144 -0.23 12.46 -12.32
CA THR A 144 0.79 11.66 -13.01
C THR A 144 0.78 11.96 -14.52
N GLU A 145 -0.42 11.99 -15.10
CA GLU A 145 -0.57 12.29 -16.54
C GLU A 145 -0.12 13.71 -16.85
N GLU A 146 -0.49 14.70 -16.03
CA GLU A 146 -0.06 16.08 -16.19
C GLU A 146 1.46 16.18 -16.13
N TRP A 147 2.09 15.51 -15.18
CA TRP A 147 3.55 15.49 -15.06
C TRP A 147 4.22 14.86 -16.27
N LEU A 148 3.70 13.73 -16.76
CA LEU A 148 4.23 13.06 -17.95
C LEU A 148 4.06 13.94 -19.19
N ASP A 149 2.93 14.65 -19.30
CA ASP A 149 2.65 15.52 -20.44
C ASP A 149 3.58 16.74 -20.50
N GLU A 150 4.19 17.13 -19.39
CA GLU A 150 5.19 18.20 -19.35
C GLU A 150 6.55 17.76 -19.89
N LEU A 151 6.77 16.45 -20.03
CA LEU A 151 8.01 15.90 -20.56
C LEU A 151 7.93 15.83 -22.10
N PRO A 152 9.09 15.82 -22.80
CA PRO A 152 9.09 15.61 -24.24
C PRO A 152 8.36 14.33 -24.62
N GLU A 153 7.66 14.34 -25.74
CA GLU A 153 6.84 13.20 -26.20
C GLU A 153 7.63 11.89 -26.29
N ASP A 154 8.89 11.99 -26.68
CA ASP A 154 9.78 10.85 -26.85
C ASP A 154 10.64 10.57 -25.60
N PHE A 155 10.36 11.24 -24.48
CA PHE A 155 11.12 11.06 -23.26
C PHE A 155 10.85 9.68 -22.67
N ASP A 156 11.93 8.96 -22.36
CA ASP A 156 11.84 7.66 -21.71
C ASP A 156 11.98 7.82 -20.19
N PRO A 157 10.93 7.53 -19.40
CA PRO A 157 11.00 7.65 -17.93
C PRO A 157 12.14 6.86 -17.29
N LEU A 158 12.64 5.81 -17.93
CA LEU A 158 13.76 5.03 -17.40
C LEU A 158 15.04 5.87 -17.24
N VAL A 159 15.12 7.02 -17.91
CA VAL A 159 16.25 7.96 -17.77
C VAL A 159 16.36 8.45 -16.32
N PHE A 160 15.25 8.52 -15.58
CA PHE A 160 15.29 8.91 -14.15
C PHE A 160 16.18 7.98 -13.33
N LEU A 161 16.32 6.72 -13.74
CA LEU A 161 17.16 5.76 -13.03
C LEU A 161 18.64 6.10 -13.17
N ASP A 162 19.03 6.70 -14.29
CA ASP A 162 20.42 7.09 -14.54
C ASP A 162 20.86 8.28 -13.68
N GLY A 163 19.94 9.20 -13.40
CA GLY A 163 20.20 10.34 -12.51
C GLY A 163 20.54 9.92 -11.10
N ALA A 164 19.96 8.81 -10.61
CA ALA A 164 20.22 8.31 -9.28
C ALA A 164 21.62 7.74 -9.10
N LYS A 165 22.31 7.41 -10.19
CA LYS A 165 23.65 6.82 -10.15
C LYS A 165 24.76 7.86 -10.02
N GLY A 166 24.47 9.11 -10.26
CA GLY A 166 25.43 10.22 -10.23
C GLY A 166 25.69 10.77 -8.84
N GLU A 167 24.99 10.25 -7.85
CA GLU A 167 25.10 10.73 -6.46
C GLU A 167 25.82 9.75 -5.51
#